data_677e1fd9f7520da9124c96d4a04d8eaf
#
_entry.id   677e1fd9f7520da9124c96d4a04d8eaf
#
_cell.length_a   1.000
_cell.length_b   1.000
_cell.length_c   1.000
_cell.angle_alpha   90.00
_cell.angle_beta   90.00
_cell.angle_gamma   90.00
#
_symmetry.space_group_name_H-M   'P 1'
#
loop_
_entity.id
_entity.type
_entity.pdbx_description
1 polymer ?
#
loop_
_entity_poly.entity_id
_entity_poly.type
_entity_poly.pdbx_seq_one_letter_code
_entity_poly.pdbx_strand_id
1 'polypeptide(L)'
;MREPDVQIGNSGPQGRCVNMGLMLNRRKVLVAAGVGAATISFSELCPVLAQQAKRVPQEVRPELANVKALVFDTFGTVVDWRSSVIAEGMAWGKAKGLNVNWVDFADRWRLGYGPTMDKVRKGEIPWTRLDDLHRMILDDLLKEFKIDGLTEEEKVEWSHVWRRLKPWPDSVEGLTRLKRKYMIAPLSNGNIALMTNLAKFGSLPWDAILGAELARHYKPDREVYISAYYYLDLKPEEVMMCAAHVSDLQAARSSGLRTGFIYRPDEYGNGPVGVPNKAKPGDFDVVSDSIIDLAKQMGA
;
A
#
# COMPACT_ATOMS: atom_id res chain seq x y z
N MET A 1 -2.83 -32.06 43.26
CA MET A 1 -4.06 -32.52 42.62
C MET A 1 -3.70 -32.95 41.23
N ARG A 2 -4.10 -34.14 40.85
CA ARG A 2 -3.58 -34.93 39.73
C ARG A 2 -4.07 -34.43 38.38
N GLU A 3 -3.17 -34.40 37.40
CA GLU A 3 -3.50 -34.30 35.96
C GLU A 3 -4.21 -35.58 35.49
N PRO A 4 -5.10 -35.53 34.51
CA PRO A 4 -5.51 -36.71 33.77
C PRO A 4 -4.77 -36.86 32.45
N ASP A 5 -4.12 -38.00 32.27
CA ASP A 5 -3.59 -38.55 31.03
C ASP A 5 -4.67 -38.64 29.93
N VAL A 6 -4.35 -38.21 28.71
CA VAL A 6 -5.10 -38.57 27.52
C VAL A 6 -4.19 -39.36 26.56
N GLN A 7 -4.52 -40.63 26.42
CA GLN A 7 -3.89 -41.57 25.48
C GLN A 7 -4.25 -41.21 24.02
N ILE A 8 -3.23 -41.24 23.17
CA ILE A 8 -3.34 -41.11 21.72
C ILE A 8 -3.60 -42.51 21.14
N GLY A 9 -4.78 -42.68 20.56
CA GLY A 9 -5.14 -43.84 19.74
C GLY A 9 -4.70 -43.64 18.31
N ASN A 10 -3.86 -44.58 17.83
CA ASN A 10 -3.32 -44.63 16.47
C ASN A 10 -4.24 -45.55 15.61
N SER A 11 -4.80 -45.01 14.50
CA SER A 11 -5.31 -45.88 13.43
C SER A 11 -5.41 -45.06 12.12
N GLY A 12 -4.44 -45.33 11.21
CA GLY A 12 -4.53 -44.88 9.82
C GLY A 12 -5.48 -45.74 8.99
N PRO A 13 -5.83 -45.28 7.79
CA PRO A 13 -5.63 -46.15 6.66
C PRO A 13 -4.90 -45.52 5.49
N GLN A 14 -4.10 -46.34 4.87
CA GLN A 14 -3.39 -46.17 3.63
C GLN A 14 -4.37 -45.91 2.46
N GLY A 15 -4.23 -44.78 1.76
CA GLY A 15 -4.87 -44.49 0.49
C GLY A 15 -3.85 -44.36 -0.62
N ARG A 16 -3.92 -45.27 -1.58
CA ARG A 16 -2.99 -45.42 -2.74
C ARG A 16 -3.00 -44.21 -3.64
N CYS A 17 -1.82 -43.73 -3.97
CA CYS A 17 -1.60 -42.85 -5.13
C CYS A 17 -1.87 -43.65 -6.43
N VAL A 18 -2.87 -43.22 -7.18
CA VAL A 18 -3.07 -43.69 -8.56
C VAL A 18 -2.41 -42.68 -9.50
N ASN A 19 -1.30 -43.11 -10.05
CA ASN A 19 -0.55 -42.39 -11.06
C ASN A 19 -1.22 -42.68 -12.44
N MET A 20 -1.95 -41.71 -13.01
CA MET A 20 -2.57 -41.83 -14.30
C MET A 20 -1.74 -41.09 -15.35
N GLY A 21 -0.70 -41.78 -15.83
CA GLY A 21 0.08 -41.37 -16.99
C GLY A 21 -0.75 -41.50 -18.26
N LEU A 22 -1.06 -40.39 -18.89
CA LEU A 22 -1.64 -40.38 -20.25
C LEU A 22 -0.51 -40.60 -21.27
N MET A 23 -0.35 -41.85 -21.71
CA MET A 23 0.41 -42.16 -22.91
C MET A 23 -0.42 -41.84 -24.14
N LEU A 24 -0.08 -40.76 -24.83
CA LEU A 24 -0.61 -40.48 -26.17
C LEU A 24 0.08 -41.39 -27.21
N ASN A 25 -0.68 -42.39 -27.63
CA ASN A 25 -0.28 -43.35 -28.62
C ASN A 25 -0.38 -42.73 -30.03
N ARG A 26 0.76 -42.56 -30.69
CA ARG A 26 0.84 -42.20 -32.11
C ARG A 26 0.44 -43.43 -32.93
N ARG A 27 -0.75 -43.45 -33.50
CA ARG A 27 -1.06 -44.12 -34.79
C ARG A 27 -2.57 -44.03 -35.09
N LYS A 28 -2.81 -43.66 -36.37
CA LYS A 28 -4.05 -43.82 -37.14
C LYS A 28 -5.09 -42.70 -37.01
N VAL A 29 -4.98 -41.69 -37.83
CA VAL A 29 -6.10 -41.20 -38.63
C VAL A 29 -5.63 -41.07 -40.06
N LEU A 30 -6.12 -41.97 -40.91
CA LEU A 30 -6.03 -41.89 -42.35
C LEU A 30 -7.45 -41.85 -42.87
N VAL A 31 -7.69 -40.88 -43.77
CA VAL A 31 -8.64 -40.86 -44.88
C VAL A 31 -10.04 -40.30 -44.64
N ALA A 32 -10.32 -39.17 -45.24
CA ALA A 32 -11.15 -39.15 -46.47
C ALA A 32 -10.90 -37.82 -47.21
N ALA A 33 -10.69 -37.95 -48.50
CA ALA A 33 -10.37 -36.94 -49.47
C ALA A 33 -11.61 -36.09 -49.84
N GLY A 34 -11.37 -34.79 -50.19
CA GLY A 34 -12.37 -33.94 -50.83
C GLY A 34 -11.88 -32.52 -51.00
N VAL A 35 -11.10 -32.27 -52.04
CA VAL A 35 -10.99 -31.04 -52.87
C VAL A 35 -11.07 -29.69 -52.18
N GLY A 36 -9.92 -28.99 -52.17
CA GLY A 36 -9.82 -27.56 -51.85
C GLY A 36 -8.43 -27.20 -51.34
N ALA A 37 -7.44 -27.16 -52.25
CA ALA A 37 -6.09 -26.71 -51.90
C ALA A 37 -6.08 -25.21 -51.63
N ALA A 38 -6.15 -24.83 -50.34
CA ALA A 38 -5.65 -23.58 -49.88
C ALA A 38 -4.39 -23.87 -49.08
N THR A 39 -3.25 -23.70 -49.69
CA THR A 39 -1.95 -23.70 -49.03
C THR A 39 -1.86 -22.47 -48.10
N ILE A 40 -2.31 -22.62 -46.87
CA ILE A 40 -2.00 -21.65 -45.83
C ILE A 40 -0.55 -21.91 -45.44
N SER A 41 0.32 -21.02 -45.89
CA SER A 41 1.72 -21.03 -45.53
C SER A 41 1.86 -20.91 -44.01
N PHE A 42 2.54 -21.84 -43.37
CA PHE A 42 2.82 -21.91 -41.94
C PHE A 42 3.73 -20.76 -41.44
N SER A 43 4.05 -19.80 -42.32
CA SER A 43 4.89 -18.62 -42.01
C SER A 43 4.14 -17.41 -41.45
N GLU A 44 2.80 -17.39 -41.39
CA GLU A 44 2.03 -16.25 -40.95
C GLU A 44 1.47 -16.36 -39.50
N LEU A 45 1.69 -17.47 -38.82
CA LEU A 45 1.21 -17.68 -37.44
C LEU A 45 2.24 -17.40 -36.35
N CYS A 46 3.38 -16.81 -36.66
CA CYS A 46 4.47 -16.55 -35.71
C CYS A 46 4.89 -15.10 -35.43
N PRO A 47 4.14 -14.01 -35.67
CA PRO A 47 4.58 -12.74 -35.16
C PRO A 47 4.02 -12.39 -33.76
N VAL A 48 2.93 -13.04 -33.33
CA VAL A 48 2.33 -12.65 -32.01
C VAL A 48 3.03 -13.32 -30.83
N LEU A 49 3.68 -14.45 -31.00
CA LEU A 49 4.45 -15.14 -29.94
C LEU A 49 5.90 -14.64 -29.82
N ALA A 50 6.43 -13.96 -30.82
CA ALA A 50 7.80 -13.43 -30.82
C ALA A 50 7.89 -12.05 -30.12
N GLN A 51 6.77 -11.41 -29.79
CA GLN A 51 6.73 -10.10 -29.13
C GLN A 51 6.59 -10.16 -27.61
N GLN A 52 6.67 -11.36 -27.01
CA GLN A 52 7.20 -11.49 -25.66
C GLN A 52 8.74 -11.35 -25.70
N ALA A 53 9.19 -10.28 -26.35
CA ALA A 53 10.58 -9.88 -26.36
C ALA A 53 11.05 -9.87 -24.90
N LYS A 54 12.10 -10.64 -24.63
CA LYS A 54 12.91 -10.62 -23.44
C LYS A 54 13.00 -9.16 -22.95
N ARG A 55 12.18 -8.78 -21.95
CA ARG A 55 12.40 -7.54 -21.21
C ARG A 55 13.76 -7.75 -20.57
N VAL A 56 14.79 -7.15 -21.13
CA VAL A 56 16.08 -7.05 -20.46
C VAL A 56 15.78 -6.39 -19.13
N PRO A 57 16.05 -7.04 -18.00
CA PRO A 57 15.87 -6.40 -16.71
C PRO A 57 16.67 -5.11 -16.75
N GLN A 58 16.03 -3.99 -16.44
CA GLN A 58 16.76 -2.72 -16.28
C GLN A 58 17.71 -2.92 -15.12
N GLU A 59 19.03 -2.81 -15.38
CA GLU A 59 20.01 -2.94 -14.31
C GLU A 59 19.75 -1.88 -13.24
N VAL A 60 19.62 -2.34 -12.01
CA VAL A 60 19.51 -1.45 -10.84
C VAL A 60 20.84 -0.71 -10.72
N ARG A 61 20.78 0.58 -10.45
CA ARG A 61 21.99 1.38 -10.21
C ARG A 61 22.84 0.72 -9.12
N PRO A 62 24.16 0.62 -9.29
CA PRO A 62 25.05 -0.10 -8.34
C PRO A 62 24.86 0.30 -6.88
N GLU A 63 24.61 1.59 -6.63
CA GLU A 63 24.37 2.13 -5.29
C GLU A 63 23.09 1.63 -4.62
N LEU A 64 22.17 1.07 -5.39
CA LEU A 64 20.88 0.51 -4.92
C LEU A 64 20.88 -1.02 -4.89
N ALA A 65 21.98 -1.66 -5.33
CA ALA A 65 22.05 -3.11 -5.41
C ALA A 65 21.89 -3.81 -4.05
N ASN A 66 22.20 -3.11 -2.95
CA ASN A 66 22.06 -3.63 -1.59
C ASN A 66 20.68 -3.42 -0.96
N VAL A 67 19.77 -2.71 -1.62
CA VAL A 67 18.39 -2.51 -1.11
C VAL A 67 17.66 -3.84 -1.09
N LYS A 68 17.10 -4.20 0.06
CA LYS A 68 16.35 -5.45 0.29
C LYS A 68 14.89 -5.21 0.62
N ALA A 69 14.57 -4.04 1.18
CA ALA A 69 13.21 -3.67 1.55
C ALA A 69 12.87 -2.25 1.08
N LEU A 70 11.63 -2.06 0.65
CA LEU A 70 11.03 -0.75 0.42
C LEU A 70 9.92 -0.55 1.42
N VAL A 71 9.99 0.56 2.17
CA VAL A 71 8.94 0.95 3.11
C VAL A 71 8.27 2.23 2.63
N PHE A 72 6.95 2.29 2.75
CA PHE A 72 6.14 3.29 2.08
C PHE A 72 5.40 4.19 3.07
N ASP A 73 5.51 5.49 2.90
CA ASP A 73 4.46 6.38 3.35
C ASP A 73 3.14 5.99 2.67
N THR A 74 2.01 6.22 3.34
CA THR A 74 0.73 5.69 2.87
C THR A 74 -0.23 6.78 2.41
N PHE A 75 -0.56 7.73 3.28
CA PHE A 75 -1.55 8.77 2.99
C PHE A 75 -0.98 9.79 1.99
N GLY A 76 -1.59 9.88 0.81
CA GLY A 76 -1.12 10.70 -0.28
C GLY A 76 -0.08 10.02 -1.17
N THR A 77 0.76 9.13 -0.63
CA THR A 77 1.76 8.39 -1.41
C THR A 77 1.17 7.15 -2.11
N VAL A 78 0.51 6.28 -1.36
CA VAL A 78 -0.06 5.02 -1.87
C VAL A 78 -1.56 5.14 -2.12
N VAL A 79 -2.26 5.95 -1.32
CA VAL A 79 -3.71 6.12 -1.40
C VAL A 79 -4.11 7.57 -1.58
N ASP A 80 -5.19 7.78 -2.35
CA ASP A 80 -5.86 9.07 -2.52
C ASP A 80 -6.80 9.30 -1.33
N TRP A 81 -6.26 9.90 -0.27
CA TRP A 81 -7.01 10.17 0.95
C TRP A 81 -8.13 11.18 0.69
N ARG A 82 -7.83 12.25 -0.08
CA ARG A 82 -8.72 13.40 -0.24
C ARG A 82 -9.99 13.04 -0.98
N SER A 83 -9.85 12.49 -2.19
CA SER A 83 -11.02 12.11 -3.01
C SER A 83 -11.82 11.00 -2.33
N SER A 84 -11.17 10.09 -1.60
CA SER A 84 -11.85 9.01 -0.87
C SER A 84 -12.72 9.54 0.26
N VAL A 85 -12.18 10.43 1.11
CA VAL A 85 -12.94 11.04 2.22
C VAL A 85 -14.09 11.89 1.70
N ILE A 86 -13.87 12.68 0.62
CA ILE A 86 -14.91 13.48 -0.02
C ILE A 86 -16.04 12.58 -0.56
N ALA A 87 -15.70 11.53 -1.29
CA ALA A 87 -16.67 10.64 -1.91
C ALA A 87 -17.53 9.91 -0.87
N GLU A 88 -16.91 9.38 0.20
CA GLU A 88 -17.66 8.76 1.30
C GLU A 88 -18.51 9.80 2.04
N GLY A 89 -18.00 11.02 2.26
CA GLY A 89 -18.75 12.12 2.85
C GLY A 89 -20.00 12.47 2.05
N MET A 90 -19.87 12.60 0.73
CA MET A 90 -21.01 12.85 -0.17
C MET A 90 -22.05 11.74 -0.11
N ALA A 91 -21.60 10.48 -0.12
CA ALA A 91 -22.50 9.31 -0.03
C ALA A 91 -23.24 9.28 1.31
N TRP A 92 -22.52 9.47 2.40
CA TRP A 92 -23.06 9.50 3.75
C TRP A 92 -24.00 10.69 3.97
N GLY A 93 -23.60 11.88 3.50
CA GLY A 93 -24.41 13.08 3.55
C GLY A 93 -25.74 12.90 2.81
N LYS A 94 -25.71 12.29 1.62
CA LYS A 94 -26.94 11.94 0.88
C LYS A 94 -27.84 10.99 1.67
N ALA A 95 -27.27 9.97 2.29
CA ALA A 95 -28.03 8.98 3.06
C ALA A 95 -28.67 9.57 4.33
N LYS A 96 -28.02 10.58 4.93
CA LYS A 96 -28.48 11.24 6.17
C LYS A 96 -29.23 12.54 5.93
N GLY A 97 -29.35 13.01 4.68
CA GLY A 97 -29.95 14.31 4.37
C GLY A 97 -29.12 15.50 4.84
N LEU A 98 -27.80 15.36 4.94
CA LEU A 98 -26.87 16.41 5.39
C LEU A 98 -26.40 17.25 4.19
N ASN A 99 -26.51 18.58 4.33
CA ASN A 99 -25.98 19.53 3.35
C ASN A 99 -24.66 20.09 3.84
N VAL A 100 -23.56 19.40 3.57
CA VAL A 100 -22.21 19.76 4.03
C VAL A 100 -21.29 19.95 2.84
N ASN A 101 -20.39 20.94 2.93
CA ASN A 101 -19.27 21.05 2.01
C ASN A 101 -18.23 19.96 2.32
N TRP A 102 -18.36 18.79 1.72
CA TRP A 102 -17.51 17.65 1.99
C TRP A 102 -16.06 17.85 1.55
N VAL A 103 -15.81 18.77 0.65
CA VAL A 103 -14.45 19.18 0.26
C VAL A 103 -13.78 19.90 1.44
N ASP A 104 -14.43 20.93 1.97
CA ASP A 104 -13.92 21.67 3.12
C ASP A 104 -13.82 20.77 4.37
N PHE A 105 -14.78 19.88 4.57
CA PHE A 105 -14.76 18.90 5.67
C PHE A 105 -13.53 17.99 5.61
N ALA A 106 -13.24 17.41 4.44
CA ALA A 106 -12.09 16.53 4.26
C ALA A 106 -10.77 17.30 4.45
N ASP A 107 -10.68 18.50 3.89
CA ASP A 107 -9.50 19.36 4.00
C ASP A 107 -9.24 19.75 5.46
N ARG A 108 -10.26 20.13 6.23
CA ARG A 108 -10.13 20.44 7.67
C ARG A 108 -9.77 19.22 8.51
N TRP A 109 -10.32 18.04 8.17
CA TRP A 109 -9.93 16.81 8.86
C TRP A 109 -8.42 16.56 8.70
N ARG A 110 -7.91 16.72 7.48
CA ARG A 110 -6.48 16.58 7.20
C ARG A 110 -5.64 17.66 7.91
N LEU A 111 -6.11 18.89 7.95
CA LEU A 111 -5.43 19.98 8.67
C LEU A 111 -5.34 19.75 10.19
N GLY A 112 -6.30 19.08 10.79
CA GLY A 112 -6.27 18.67 12.20
C GLY A 112 -5.24 17.60 12.53
N TYR A 113 -4.75 16.85 11.53
CA TYR A 113 -3.87 15.71 11.67
C TYR A 113 -2.52 16.06 12.35
N GLY A 114 -1.78 17.02 11.80
CA GLY A 114 -0.49 17.46 12.34
C GLY A 114 -0.59 17.97 13.78
N PRO A 115 -1.42 18.98 14.05
CA PRO A 115 -1.57 19.54 15.40
C PRO A 115 -1.98 18.51 16.46
N THR A 116 -2.80 17.52 16.10
CA THR A 116 -3.25 16.49 17.05
C THR A 116 -2.13 15.48 17.36
N MET A 117 -1.33 15.09 16.35
CA MET A 117 -0.13 14.28 16.59
C MET A 117 0.91 15.05 17.44
N ASP A 118 1.04 16.35 17.23
CA ASP A 118 1.97 17.19 18.00
C ASP A 118 1.64 17.21 19.50
N LYS A 119 0.35 17.11 19.88
CA LYS A 119 -0.02 16.95 21.30
C LYS A 119 0.59 15.67 21.90
N VAL A 120 0.59 14.57 21.17
CA VAL A 120 1.24 13.32 21.60
C VAL A 120 2.76 13.51 21.68
N ARG A 121 3.38 14.09 20.64
CA ARG A 121 4.84 14.30 20.57
C ARG A 121 5.36 15.21 21.67
N LYS A 122 4.57 16.19 22.07
CA LYS A 122 4.90 17.12 23.18
C LYS A 122 4.54 16.56 24.56
N GLY A 123 3.92 15.39 24.64
CA GLY A 123 3.48 14.78 25.89
C GLY A 123 2.25 15.47 26.52
N GLU A 124 1.53 16.30 25.77
CA GLU A 124 0.28 16.94 26.23
C GLU A 124 -0.84 15.91 26.41
N ILE A 125 -0.81 14.84 25.60
CA ILE A 125 -1.63 13.64 25.76
C ILE A 125 -0.72 12.39 25.67
N PRO A 126 -1.08 11.26 26.32
CA PRO A 126 -0.30 10.03 26.23
C PRO A 126 -0.26 9.51 24.80
N TRP A 127 0.60 8.50 24.55
CA TRP A 127 0.58 7.80 23.25
C TRP A 127 -0.84 7.38 22.88
N THR A 128 -1.33 7.90 21.78
CA THR A 128 -2.68 7.70 21.24
C THR A 128 -2.55 7.23 19.80
N ARG A 129 -3.30 6.22 19.39
CA ARG A 129 -3.28 5.69 18.02
C ARG A 129 -3.90 6.70 17.05
N LEU A 130 -3.49 6.63 15.78
CA LEU A 130 -4.03 7.55 14.77
C LEU A 130 -5.55 7.42 14.56
N ASP A 131 -6.11 6.22 14.62
CA ASP A 131 -7.57 6.06 14.59
C ASP A 131 -8.28 6.88 15.68
N ASP A 132 -7.72 6.86 16.88
CA ASP A 132 -8.29 7.60 18.03
C ASP A 132 -8.11 9.12 17.82
N LEU A 133 -6.97 9.56 17.27
CA LEU A 133 -6.75 10.95 16.88
C LEU A 133 -7.70 11.40 15.77
N HIS A 134 -7.92 10.56 14.75
CA HIS A 134 -8.91 10.85 13.70
C HIS A 134 -10.32 11.02 14.29
N ARG A 135 -10.68 10.20 15.29
CA ARG A 135 -11.95 10.33 15.97
C ARG A 135 -12.05 11.63 16.76
N MET A 136 -11.00 12.02 17.48
CA MET A 136 -10.98 13.31 18.20
C MET A 136 -11.19 14.49 17.24
N ILE A 137 -10.50 14.48 16.10
CA ILE A 137 -10.65 15.52 15.08
C ILE A 137 -12.07 15.49 14.51
N LEU A 138 -12.64 14.30 14.25
CA LEU A 138 -14.01 14.17 13.78
C LEU A 138 -15.01 14.78 14.75
N ASP A 139 -14.89 14.53 16.05
CA ASP A 139 -15.80 15.07 17.06
C ASP A 139 -15.79 16.61 17.08
N ASP A 140 -14.65 17.23 16.80
CA ASP A 140 -14.55 18.69 16.69
C ASP A 140 -15.16 19.20 15.37
N LEU A 141 -14.92 18.49 14.26
CA LEU A 141 -15.52 18.82 12.95
C LEU A 141 -17.05 18.69 12.96
N LEU A 142 -17.59 17.67 13.62
CA LEU A 142 -19.05 17.52 13.74
C LEU A 142 -19.68 18.74 14.40
N LYS A 143 -19.06 19.29 15.45
CA LYS A 143 -19.51 20.54 16.10
C LYS A 143 -19.38 21.74 15.16
N GLU A 144 -18.22 21.88 14.49
CA GLU A 144 -17.94 22.99 13.59
C GLU A 144 -18.92 23.04 12.41
N PHE A 145 -19.19 21.88 11.79
CA PHE A 145 -20.12 21.76 10.67
C PHE A 145 -21.59 21.61 11.10
N LYS A 146 -21.86 21.68 12.41
CA LYS A 146 -23.20 21.56 12.99
C LYS A 146 -23.93 20.30 12.57
N ILE A 147 -23.22 19.18 12.61
CA ILE A 147 -23.76 17.84 12.31
C ILE A 147 -24.13 17.19 13.65
N ASP A 148 -25.43 17.21 13.94
CA ASP A 148 -26.00 16.66 15.18
C ASP A 148 -26.75 15.35 14.94
N GLY A 149 -27.16 14.68 16.02
CA GLY A 149 -28.06 13.53 16.00
C GLY A 149 -27.42 12.21 15.57
N LEU A 150 -26.07 12.15 15.48
CA LEU A 150 -25.36 10.90 15.20
C LEU A 150 -25.21 10.05 16.45
N THR A 151 -25.44 8.74 16.31
CA THR A 151 -25.11 7.79 17.39
C THR A 151 -23.58 7.64 17.52
N GLU A 152 -23.14 7.04 18.60
CA GLU A 152 -21.72 6.79 18.82
C GLU A 152 -21.18 5.78 17.79
N GLU A 153 -21.96 4.76 17.44
CA GLU A 153 -21.62 3.77 16.43
C GLU A 153 -21.46 4.42 15.05
N GLU A 154 -22.32 5.38 14.70
CA GLU A 154 -22.20 6.12 13.44
C GLU A 154 -20.94 6.98 13.39
N LYS A 155 -20.55 7.62 14.49
CA LYS A 155 -19.31 8.38 14.57
C LYS A 155 -18.08 7.49 14.47
N VAL A 156 -18.10 6.32 15.14
CA VAL A 156 -17.03 5.31 15.01
C VAL A 156 -16.92 4.84 13.56
N GLU A 157 -18.05 4.47 12.95
CA GLU A 157 -18.06 4.00 11.54
C GLU A 157 -17.55 5.09 10.59
N TRP A 158 -17.97 6.35 10.78
CA TRP A 158 -17.50 7.46 9.98
C TRP A 158 -16.00 7.73 10.18
N SER A 159 -15.50 7.65 11.42
CA SER A 159 -14.06 7.78 11.67
C SER A 159 -13.22 6.73 10.93
N HIS A 160 -13.80 5.56 10.65
CA HIS A 160 -13.15 4.48 9.92
C HIS A 160 -13.07 4.71 8.39
N VAL A 161 -13.52 5.86 7.86
CA VAL A 161 -13.27 6.24 6.45
C VAL A 161 -11.78 6.14 6.09
N TRP A 162 -10.89 6.48 7.03
CA TRP A 162 -9.44 6.39 6.86
C TRP A 162 -8.91 4.95 6.64
N ARG A 163 -9.71 3.95 6.95
CA ARG A 163 -9.44 2.54 6.68
C ARG A 163 -9.91 2.07 5.29
N ARG A 164 -10.60 2.95 4.52
CA ARG A 164 -11.24 2.64 3.23
C ARG A 164 -10.82 3.59 2.11
N LEU A 165 -9.62 4.15 2.22
CA LEU A 165 -9.08 5.03 1.19
C LEU A 165 -8.70 4.24 -0.06
N LYS A 166 -9.02 4.78 -1.24
CA LYS A 166 -8.72 4.14 -2.51
C LYS A 166 -7.24 4.28 -2.85
N PRO A 167 -6.56 3.21 -3.23
CA PRO A 167 -5.22 3.31 -3.79
C PRO A 167 -5.20 4.16 -5.05
N TRP A 168 -4.08 4.85 -5.30
CA TRP A 168 -3.84 5.44 -6.60
C TRP A 168 -3.82 4.35 -7.68
N PRO A 169 -4.18 4.66 -8.95
CA PRO A 169 -4.30 3.66 -10.02
C PRO A 169 -3.06 2.80 -10.26
N ASP A 170 -1.88 3.33 -9.96
CA ASP A 170 -0.58 2.67 -10.12
C ASP A 170 -0.12 1.88 -8.89
N SER A 171 -0.78 2.05 -7.74
CA SER A 171 -0.28 1.54 -6.47
C SER A 171 -0.27 0.03 -6.39
N VAL A 172 -1.40 -0.63 -6.65
CA VAL A 172 -1.51 -2.09 -6.51
C VAL A 172 -0.57 -2.81 -7.49
N GLU A 173 -0.53 -2.37 -8.75
CA GLU A 173 0.35 -2.95 -9.76
C GLU A 173 1.82 -2.72 -9.42
N GLY A 174 2.21 -1.48 -9.10
CA GLY A 174 3.58 -1.13 -8.77
C GLY A 174 4.09 -1.87 -7.55
N LEU A 175 3.30 -1.92 -6.46
CA LEU A 175 3.63 -2.69 -5.26
C LEU A 175 3.73 -4.19 -5.53
N THR A 176 2.83 -4.75 -6.34
CA THR A 176 2.89 -6.17 -6.72
C THR A 176 4.16 -6.51 -7.50
N ARG A 177 4.64 -5.60 -8.36
CA ARG A 177 5.92 -5.77 -9.06
C ARG A 177 7.08 -5.74 -8.07
N LEU A 178 7.14 -4.73 -7.21
CA LEU A 178 8.19 -4.58 -6.20
C LEU A 178 8.28 -5.78 -5.25
N LYS A 179 7.14 -6.28 -4.78
CA LYS A 179 7.05 -7.45 -3.89
C LYS A 179 7.74 -8.71 -4.44
N ARG A 180 7.85 -8.86 -5.77
CA ARG A 180 8.52 -10.03 -6.37
C ARG A 180 10.02 -10.06 -6.10
N LYS A 181 10.60 -8.91 -5.73
CA LYS A 181 12.05 -8.75 -5.58
C LYS A 181 12.45 -8.23 -4.20
N TYR A 182 11.59 -7.46 -3.57
CA TYR A 182 11.87 -6.76 -2.32
C TYR A 182 10.82 -7.10 -1.27
N MET A 183 11.18 -7.07 0.00
CA MET A 183 10.19 -6.95 1.07
C MET A 183 9.52 -5.58 0.96
N ILE A 184 8.19 -5.53 1.08
CA ILE A 184 7.44 -4.28 1.05
C ILE A 184 6.54 -4.15 2.28
N ALA A 185 6.55 -2.97 2.88
CA ALA A 185 5.69 -2.66 4.04
C ALA A 185 5.27 -1.18 4.03
N PRO A 186 4.15 -0.78 4.62
CA PRO A 186 3.92 0.60 4.96
C PRO A 186 4.86 0.98 6.11
N LEU A 187 5.36 2.21 6.11
CA LEU A 187 5.96 2.90 7.25
C LEU A 187 5.16 4.18 7.46
N SER A 188 4.05 4.05 8.14
CA SER A 188 3.01 5.06 8.23
C SER A 188 2.80 5.54 9.65
N ASN A 189 2.24 6.74 9.80
CA ASN A 189 1.69 7.19 11.07
C ASN A 189 0.40 6.43 11.47
N GLY A 190 -0.19 5.68 10.52
CA GLY A 190 -1.34 4.82 10.78
C GLY A 190 -1.00 3.68 11.75
N ASN A 191 -1.93 3.38 12.66
CA ASN A 191 -1.81 2.23 13.55
C ASN A 191 -2.06 0.91 12.80
N ILE A 192 -1.64 -0.20 13.38
CA ILE A 192 -1.67 -1.53 12.74
C ILE A 192 -3.07 -1.90 12.25
N ALA A 193 -4.10 -1.70 13.07
CA ALA A 193 -5.48 -1.99 12.68
C ALA A 193 -5.93 -1.15 11.48
N LEU A 194 -5.60 0.15 11.45
CA LEU A 194 -5.91 1.04 10.33
C LEU A 194 -5.21 0.54 9.06
N MET A 195 -3.90 0.31 9.11
CA MET A 195 -3.12 -0.12 7.94
C MET A 195 -3.54 -1.50 7.43
N THR A 196 -3.88 -2.43 8.32
CA THR A 196 -4.34 -3.77 7.95
C THR A 196 -5.69 -3.72 7.23
N ASN A 197 -6.65 -2.94 7.77
CA ASN A 197 -7.97 -2.78 7.13
C ASN A 197 -7.84 -2.06 5.78
N LEU A 198 -7.02 -1.00 5.71
CA LEU A 198 -6.75 -0.27 4.49
C LEU A 198 -6.10 -1.18 3.43
N ALA A 199 -5.14 -2.01 3.82
CA ALA A 199 -4.52 -2.99 2.94
C ALA A 199 -5.53 -4.00 2.39
N LYS A 200 -6.42 -4.50 3.26
CA LYS A 200 -7.49 -5.42 2.88
C LYS A 200 -8.47 -4.77 1.91
N PHE A 201 -8.90 -3.54 2.19
CA PHE A 201 -9.82 -2.78 1.34
C PHE A 201 -9.20 -2.47 -0.03
N GLY A 202 -7.96 -1.95 -0.04
CA GLY A 202 -7.27 -1.52 -1.25
C GLY A 202 -6.49 -2.62 -1.97
N SER A 203 -6.55 -3.88 -1.52
CA SER A 203 -5.74 -4.99 -2.07
C SER A 203 -4.24 -4.68 -2.11
N LEU A 204 -3.74 -3.97 -1.09
CA LEU A 204 -2.32 -3.61 -1.00
C LEU A 204 -1.52 -4.83 -0.52
N PRO A 205 -0.53 -5.29 -1.31
CA PRO A 205 0.10 -6.60 -1.12
C PRO A 205 1.28 -6.58 -0.13
N TRP A 206 1.14 -5.93 1.01
CA TRP A 206 2.22 -5.81 1.99
C TRP A 206 2.73 -7.18 2.50
N ASP A 207 4.02 -7.25 2.84
CA ASP A 207 4.62 -8.40 3.53
C ASP A 207 4.51 -8.25 5.05
N ALA A 208 4.57 -7.02 5.54
CA ALA A 208 4.45 -6.68 6.95
C ALA A 208 3.70 -5.34 7.10
N ILE A 209 3.28 -5.01 8.31
CA ILE A 209 2.73 -3.69 8.65
C ILE A 209 3.65 -3.05 9.68
N LEU A 210 4.32 -1.97 9.28
CA LEU A 210 5.21 -1.19 10.11
C LEU A 210 4.67 0.24 10.29
N GLY A 211 5.18 0.96 11.26
CA GLY A 211 4.84 2.37 11.46
C GLY A 211 4.81 2.82 12.92
N ALA A 212 4.16 3.95 13.13
CA ALA A 212 4.14 4.71 14.38
C ALA A 212 3.75 3.90 15.63
N GLU A 213 2.79 2.97 15.52
CA GLU A 213 2.32 2.20 16.67
C GLU A 213 3.40 1.28 17.24
N LEU A 214 4.24 0.67 16.37
CA LEU A 214 5.36 -0.15 16.81
C LEU A 214 6.48 0.66 17.46
N ALA A 215 6.73 1.86 16.92
CA ALA A 215 7.72 2.79 17.45
C ALA A 215 7.22 3.55 18.69
N ARG A 216 5.90 3.68 18.88
CA ARG A 216 5.27 4.57 19.87
C ARG A 216 5.68 6.02 19.67
N HIS A 217 5.98 6.39 18.43
CA HIS A 217 6.35 7.73 17.95
C HIS A 217 5.68 8.00 16.61
N TYR A 218 5.46 9.27 16.28
CA TYR A 218 4.97 9.70 14.98
C TYR A 218 6.10 10.23 14.10
N LYS A 219 6.05 10.00 12.80
CA LYS A 219 6.91 10.68 11.84
C LYS A 219 6.76 12.21 12.01
N PRO A 220 7.86 12.98 11.96
CA PRO A 220 9.20 12.60 11.50
C PRO A 220 10.15 12.17 12.64
N ASP A 221 9.68 11.69 13.78
CA ASP A 221 10.56 11.23 14.86
C ASP A 221 11.41 10.05 14.37
N ARG A 222 12.70 10.06 14.74
CA ARG A 222 13.71 9.12 14.24
C ARG A 222 13.39 7.67 14.56
N GLU A 223 12.74 7.43 15.68
CA GLU A 223 12.36 6.11 16.19
C GLU A 223 11.49 5.35 15.18
N VAL A 224 10.63 6.06 14.43
CA VAL A 224 9.78 5.44 13.41
C VAL A 224 10.63 4.87 12.27
N TYR A 225 11.64 5.59 11.80
CA TYR A 225 12.51 5.13 10.71
C TYR A 225 13.46 4.02 11.17
N ILE A 226 13.96 4.11 12.41
CA ILE A 226 14.77 3.05 13.03
C ILE A 226 13.97 1.76 13.13
N SER A 227 12.69 1.83 13.50
CA SER A 227 11.82 0.66 13.62
C SER A 227 11.73 -0.14 12.33
N ALA A 228 11.82 0.51 11.16
CA ALA A 228 11.74 -0.16 9.87
C ALA A 228 12.86 -1.19 9.68
N TYR A 229 14.11 -0.78 9.82
CA TYR A 229 15.22 -1.71 9.65
C TYR A 229 15.40 -2.65 10.84
N TYR A 230 15.02 -2.22 12.06
CA TYR A 230 15.07 -3.07 13.25
C TYR A 230 14.13 -4.28 13.14
N TYR A 231 12.86 -4.05 12.79
CA TYR A 231 11.88 -5.15 12.68
C TYR A 231 12.05 -6.02 11.44
N LEU A 232 12.75 -5.53 10.42
CA LEU A 232 13.07 -6.32 9.23
C LEU A 232 14.43 -7.04 9.34
N ASP A 233 15.18 -6.84 10.45
CA ASP A 233 16.52 -7.38 10.65
C ASP A 233 17.48 -7.01 9.51
N LEU A 234 17.46 -5.72 9.13
CA LEU A 234 18.26 -5.15 8.04
C LEU A 234 19.14 -4.02 8.54
N LYS A 235 20.12 -3.63 7.71
CA LYS A 235 20.87 -2.40 7.92
C LYS A 235 20.10 -1.21 7.37
N PRO A 236 20.32 0.02 7.89
CA PRO A 236 19.64 1.22 7.41
C PRO A 236 19.74 1.40 5.88
N GLU A 237 20.93 1.22 5.30
CA GLU A 237 21.19 1.37 3.86
C GLU A 237 20.59 0.26 2.99
N GLU A 238 20.09 -0.81 3.59
CA GLU A 238 19.37 -1.90 2.91
C GLU A 238 17.85 -1.63 2.82
N VAL A 239 17.36 -0.57 3.47
CA VAL A 239 15.97 -0.16 3.48
C VAL A 239 15.80 1.17 2.75
N MET A 240 14.85 1.23 1.81
CA MET A 240 14.49 2.45 1.10
C MET A 240 13.13 2.95 1.59
N MET A 241 13.08 4.20 2.07
CA MET A 241 11.83 4.92 2.32
C MET A 241 11.31 5.50 1.01
N CYS A 242 10.05 5.22 0.69
CA CYS A 242 9.36 5.70 -0.51
C CYS A 242 8.19 6.60 -0.11
N ALA A 243 8.19 7.85 -0.58
CA ALA A 243 7.16 8.83 -0.20
C ALA A 243 6.95 9.91 -1.27
N ALA A 244 5.76 10.52 -1.25
CA ALA A 244 5.46 11.73 -2.01
C ALA A 244 5.89 13.01 -1.27
N HIS A 245 6.25 12.90 0.01
CA HIS A 245 6.55 14.04 0.88
C HIS A 245 8.06 14.19 1.09
N VAL A 246 8.61 15.32 0.65
CA VAL A 246 10.04 15.65 0.74
C VAL A 246 10.52 15.63 2.18
N SER A 247 9.76 16.16 3.13
CA SER A 247 10.13 16.19 4.54
C SER A 247 10.25 14.78 5.17
N ASP A 248 9.40 13.84 4.75
CA ASP A 248 9.45 12.45 5.18
C ASP A 248 10.72 11.76 4.68
N LEU A 249 11.08 11.97 3.41
CA LEU A 249 12.31 11.45 2.82
C LEU A 249 13.58 12.06 3.44
N GLN A 250 13.56 13.34 3.78
CA GLN A 250 14.67 14.00 4.46
C GLN A 250 14.91 13.41 5.86
N ALA A 251 13.83 13.17 6.62
CA ALA A 251 13.91 12.54 7.93
C ALA A 251 14.39 11.08 7.84
N ALA A 252 13.91 10.33 6.84
CA ALA A 252 14.37 8.97 6.56
C ALA A 252 15.86 8.92 6.23
N ARG A 253 16.33 9.82 5.34
CA ARG A 253 17.75 9.95 4.99
C ARG A 253 18.61 10.27 6.22
N SER A 254 18.16 11.19 7.07
CA SER A 254 18.83 11.52 8.33
C SER A 254 18.91 10.35 9.31
N SER A 255 18.07 9.35 9.12
CA SER A 255 18.06 8.10 9.89
C SER A 255 18.85 6.98 9.22
N GLY A 256 19.49 7.24 8.06
CA GLY A 256 20.37 6.32 7.35
C GLY A 256 19.71 5.50 6.25
N LEU A 257 18.41 5.69 6.00
CA LEU A 257 17.68 4.96 4.96
C LEU A 257 18.01 5.52 3.56
N ARG A 258 17.86 4.68 2.53
CA ARG A 258 17.76 5.11 1.15
C ARG A 258 16.41 5.77 0.91
N THR A 259 16.30 6.56 -0.16
CA THR A 259 15.12 7.40 -0.41
C THR A 259 14.61 7.31 -1.84
N GLY A 260 13.30 7.06 -1.98
CA GLY A 260 12.59 7.03 -3.26
C GLY A 260 11.43 8.02 -3.27
N PHE A 261 11.55 9.07 -4.07
CA PHE A 261 10.47 10.03 -4.24
C PHE A 261 9.45 9.52 -5.26
N ILE A 262 8.16 9.69 -4.96
CA ILE A 262 7.04 9.35 -5.83
C ILE A 262 6.20 10.61 -6.04
N TYR A 263 6.06 11.06 -7.28
CA TYR A 263 5.30 12.26 -7.60
C TYR A 263 3.80 12.03 -7.53
N ARG A 264 3.09 12.88 -6.78
CA ARG A 264 1.61 12.83 -6.61
C ARG A 264 1.02 14.22 -6.86
N PRO A 265 0.84 14.61 -8.13
CA PRO A 265 0.37 15.96 -8.47
C PRO A 265 -1.05 16.25 -7.96
N ASP A 266 -1.88 15.22 -7.83
CA ASP A 266 -3.30 15.38 -7.52
C ASP A 266 -3.63 15.18 -6.02
N GLU A 267 -2.62 14.96 -5.17
CA GLU A 267 -2.83 14.64 -3.74
C GLU A 267 -3.75 15.64 -3.03
N TYR A 268 -3.53 16.93 -3.26
CA TYR A 268 -4.27 17.99 -2.58
C TYR A 268 -5.37 18.60 -3.46
N GLY A 269 -5.50 18.16 -4.72
CA GLY A 269 -6.39 18.81 -5.69
C GLY A 269 -6.09 20.32 -5.78
N ASN A 270 -7.13 21.14 -5.81
CA ASN A 270 -7.02 22.60 -5.74
C ASN A 270 -7.31 23.15 -4.32
N GLY A 271 -7.19 22.30 -3.30
CA GLY A 271 -7.55 22.65 -1.92
C GLY A 271 -6.45 23.42 -1.19
N PRO A 272 -6.78 24.01 -0.02
CA PRO A 272 -5.85 24.82 0.78
C PRO A 272 -4.88 23.97 1.60
N VAL A 273 -5.00 22.64 1.62
CA VAL A 273 -4.29 21.74 2.54
C VAL A 273 -2.80 21.68 2.26
N GLY A 274 -2.40 21.84 1.00
CA GLY A 274 -1.00 21.78 0.61
C GLY A 274 -0.79 21.92 -0.88
N VAL A 275 0.47 21.87 -1.26
CA VAL A 275 0.92 21.84 -2.66
C VAL A 275 1.74 20.58 -2.86
N PRO A 276 1.52 19.82 -3.94
CA PRO A 276 2.30 18.63 -4.23
C PRO A 276 3.80 18.92 -4.24
N ASN A 277 4.57 18.09 -3.55
CA ASN A 277 6.01 18.21 -3.57
C ASN A 277 6.56 17.87 -4.97
N LYS A 278 7.69 18.47 -5.32
CA LYS A 278 8.44 18.16 -6.55
C LYS A 278 9.88 17.84 -6.18
N ALA A 279 10.46 16.90 -6.89
CA ALA A 279 11.86 16.56 -6.78
C ALA A 279 12.48 16.47 -8.17
N LYS A 280 13.78 16.75 -8.26
CA LYS A 280 14.56 16.63 -9.49
C LYS A 280 15.43 15.36 -9.39
N PRO A 281 15.83 14.78 -10.53
CA PRO A 281 16.83 13.73 -10.53
C PRO A 281 18.08 14.14 -9.72
N GLY A 282 18.47 13.31 -8.75
CA GLY A 282 19.58 13.57 -7.83
C GLY A 282 19.20 14.15 -6.47
N ASP A 283 17.98 14.66 -6.28
CA ASP A 283 17.51 15.11 -4.96
C ASP A 283 17.37 13.92 -3.99
N PHE A 284 16.97 12.76 -4.52
CA PHE A 284 16.82 11.49 -3.79
C PHE A 284 17.49 10.34 -4.56
N ASP A 285 17.68 9.20 -3.90
CA ASP A 285 18.31 8.03 -4.55
C ASP A 285 17.48 7.56 -5.78
N VAL A 286 16.15 7.63 -5.69
CA VAL A 286 15.23 7.45 -6.83
C VAL A 286 14.25 8.61 -6.87
N VAL A 287 13.94 9.12 -8.07
CA VAL A 287 12.84 10.05 -8.33
C VAL A 287 11.97 9.43 -9.41
N SER A 288 10.70 9.25 -9.10
CA SER A 288 9.75 8.53 -9.97
C SER A 288 8.42 9.27 -10.10
N ASP A 289 7.78 9.09 -11.26
CA ASP A 289 6.47 9.67 -11.54
C ASP A 289 5.30 8.81 -11.01
N SER A 290 5.59 7.57 -10.62
CA SER A 290 4.59 6.62 -10.12
C SER A 290 5.27 5.45 -9.38
N ILE A 291 4.49 4.62 -8.65
CA ILE A 291 5.02 3.38 -8.05
C ILE A 291 5.39 2.36 -9.14
N ILE A 292 4.69 2.37 -10.28
CA ILE A 292 5.08 1.54 -11.44
C ILE A 292 6.43 1.98 -12.01
N ASP A 293 6.68 3.28 -12.11
CA ASP A 293 7.97 3.81 -12.56
C ASP A 293 9.07 3.51 -11.53
N LEU A 294 8.78 3.65 -10.22
CA LEU A 294 9.69 3.21 -9.16
C LEU A 294 10.05 1.72 -9.31
N ALA A 295 9.06 0.85 -9.54
CA ALA A 295 9.30 -0.57 -9.72
C ALA A 295 10.23 -0.83 -10.93
N LYS A 296 10.02 -0.12 -12.04
CA LYS A 296 10.89 -0.21 -13.22
C LYS A 296 12.32 0.22 -12.91
N GLN A 297 12.51 1.37 -12.23
CA GLN A 297 13.84 1.87 -11.87
C GLN A 297 14.55 0.95 -10.86
N MET A 298 13.80 0.22 -10.03
CA MET A 298 14.30 -0.77 -9.09
C MET A 298 14.48 -2.17 -9.73
N GLY A 299 14.23 -2.32 -11.04
CA GLY A 299 14.39 -3.58 -11.78
C GLY A 299 13.39 -4.67 -11.36
N ALA A 300 12.14 -4.30 -11.05
CA ALA A 300 11.05 -5.17 -10.61
C ALA A 300 9.86 -5.20 -11.59
#